data_c4b2df00d36627d9c4c7263912981df4
#
_entry.id   c4b2df00d36627d9c4c7263912981df4
#
_cell.length_a   1.000
_cell.length_b   1.000
_cell.length_c   1.000
_cell.angle_alpha   90.00
_cell.angle_beta   90.00
_cell.angle_gamma   90.00
#
_symmetry.space_group_name_H-M   'P 1'
#
loop_
_entity.id
_entity.type
_entity.pdbx_description
1 polymer ?
#
loop_
_entity_poly.entity_id
_entity_poly.type
_entity_poly.pdbx_seq_one_letter_code
_entity_poly.pdbx_strand_id
1 'polypeptide(L)'
;MRIDVIVNTTARRYERAPQLVSELRIASMGRATFHATRDLEELDRACQQAAAAGSELVVLTGGDGSLMAGTTAIARAFGERLPKIGFLPAGTAAIVSKNWGIQGKPHALLSRIFHAGAGLRTDRHPTLRVRAETARGVEERVGFIFGTGLVAKFFELYYEDGARGNAGAARLVARIFAESFVGGSFARRVLDPLPCAIDVDGERLSRDAFSLVCAAVVRDLGLSMRVTYRAGEDPARPHLVVNALPTAKLGPRMFQVLAGKPIGGEGAFDGLVGQFAVRFPARDGEAVSEGPYVLDGDLLSASVVTVSAGPVLLVVKP
;
A
#
# COMPACT_ATOMS: atom_id res chain seq x y z
N MET A 1 3.05 14.82 -26.28
CA MET A 1 2.70 14.07 -25.06
C MET A 1 2.00 15.02 -24.11
N ARG A 2 0.73 14.75 -23.80
CA ARG A 2 -0.03 15.53 -22.81
C ARG A 2 0.27 15.02 -21.41
N ILE A 3 0.57 15.95 -20.52
CA ILE A 3 1.00 15.65 -19.14
C ILE A 3 0.09 16.36 -18.16
N ASP A 4 -0.38 15.65 -17.14
CA ASP A 4 -1.07 16.21 -15.98
C ASP A 4 -0.24 15.95 -14.71
N VAL A 5 -0.10 16.97 -13.86
CA VAL A 5 0.60 16.92 -12.58
C VAL A 5 -0.42 17.10 -11.47
N ILE A 6 -0.64 16.06 -10.65
CA ILE A 6 -1.62 16.06 -9.57
C ILE A 6 -0.87 16.07 -8.24
N VAL A 7 -1.08 17.11 -7.45
CA VAL A 7 -0.37 17.35 -6.19
C VAL A 7 -1.34 17.24 -5.02
N ASN A 8 -1.14 16.26 -4.16
CA ASN A 8 -1.82 16.20 -2.88
C ASN A 8 -1.20 17.26 -1.93
N THR A 9 -1.89 18.39 -1.77
CA THR A 9 -1.41 19.53 -0.97
C THR A 9 -1.45 19.28 0.53
N THR A 10 -2.20 18.28 1.00
CA THR A 10 -2.26 17.84 2.41
C THR A 10 -1.19 16.82 2.77
N ALA A 11 -0.32 16.43 1.81
CA ALA A 11 0.83 15.61 2.14
C ALA A 11 1.77 16.35 3.10
N ARG A 12 2.20 15.69 4.18
CA ARG A 12 3.00 16.30 5.28
C ARG A 12 4.15 17.20 4.83
N ARG A 13 4.79 16.88 3.73
CA ARG A 13 5.89 17.69 3.19
C ARG A 13 5.40 19.04 2.71
N TYR A 14 4.24 19.08 2.07
CA TYR A 14 3.66 20.29 1.51
C TYR A 14 2.95 21.11 2.58
N GLU A 15 2.35 20.48 3.60
CA GLU A 15 1.84 21.21 4.77
C GLU A 15 2.94 21.97 5.52
N ARG A 16 4.14 21.34 5.65
CA ARG A 16 5.30 21.96 6.32
C ARG A 16 6.03 23.00 5.46
N ALA A 17 5.91 22.89 4.14
CA ALA A 17 6.62 23.75 3.19
C ALA A 17 5.72 24.03 1.97
N PRO A 18 4.65 24.87 2.10
CA PRO A 18 3.69 25.13 1.02
C PRO A 18 4.33 25.73 -0.24
N GLN A 19 5.46 26.43 -0.10
CA GLN A 19 6.23 26.95 -1.23
C GLN A 19 6.64 25.87 -2.25
N LEU A 20 6.83 24.60 -1.81
CA LEU A 20 7.16 23.50 -2.71
C LEU A 20 6.03 23.20 -3.71
N VAL A 21 4.77 23.45 -3.34
CA VAL A 21 3.63 23.31 -4.26
C VAL A 21 3.71 24.40 -5.33
N SER A 22 4.05 25.62 -4.94
CA SER A 22 4.23 26.74 -5.88
C SER A 22 5.40 26.50 -6.83
N GLU A 23 6.51 25.93 -6.34
CA GLU A 23 7.64 25.54 -7.19
C GLU A 23 7.24 24.51 -8.24
N LEU A 24 6.47 23.47 -7.86
CA LEU A 24 5.96 22.47 -8.80
C LEU A 24 4.99 23.09 -9.82
N ARG A 25 4.13 24.01 -9.37
CA ARG A 25 3.22 24.74 -10.26
C ARG A 25 4.00 25.56 -11.30
N ILE A 26 5.00 26.33 -10.88
CA ILE A 26 5.84 27.13 -11.76
C ILE A 26 6.58 26.23 -12.77
N ALA A 27 7.16 25.13 -12.29
CA ALA A 27 7.85 24.17 -13.15
C ALA A 27 6.92 23.52 -14.20
N SER A 28 5.62 23.43 -13.91
CA SER A 28 4.61 22.86 -14.82
C SER A 28 4.07 23.84 -15.86
N MET A 29 4.30 25.15 -15.69
CA MET A 29 3.76 26.18 -16.59
C MET A 29 4.20 25.95 -18.04
N GLY A 30 3.21 25.94 -18.98
CA GLY A 30 3.45 25.71 -20.41
C GLY A 30 3.89 24.29 -20.78
N ARG A 31 4.00 23.36 -19.81
CA ARG A 31 4.47 21.98 -20.02
C ARG A 31 3.45 20.92 -19.61
N ALA A 32 2.62 21.21 -18.62
CA ALA A 32 1.64 20.29 -18.07
C ALA A 32 0.43 21.03 -17.49
N THR A 33 -0.72 20.36 -17.44
CA THR A 33 -1.86 20.82 -16.64
C THR A 33 -1.59 20.50 -15.17
N PHE A 34 -1.76 21.49 -14.29
CA PHE A 34 -1.45 21.36 -12.87
C PHE A 34 -2.73 21.32 -12.03
N HIS A 35 -2.90 20.26 -11.23
CA HIS A 35 -4.02 20.08 -10.31
C HIS A 35 -3.50 20.05 -8.88
N ALA A 36 -4.00 20.94 -8.03
CA ALA A 36 -3.77 20.90 -6.58
C ALA A 36 -5.01 20.29 -5.92
N THR A 37 -4.85 19.18 -5.22
CA THR A 37 -5.95 18.44 -4.60
C THR A 37 -5.78 18.38 -3.08
N ARG A 38 -6.89 18.46 -2.33
CA ARG A 38 -6.92 18.43 -0.86
C ARG A 38 -7.64 17.21 -0.32
N ASP A 39 -8.50 16.62 -1.13
CA ASP A 39 -9.34 15.48 -0.78
C ASP A 39 -9.49 14.51 -1.96
N LEU A 40 -10.20 13.41 -1.72
CA LEU A 40 -10.42 12.36 -2.72
C LEU A 40 -11.36 12.82 -3.85
N GLU A 41 -12.30 13.71 -3.58
CA GLU A 41 -13.22 14.22 -4.61
C GLU A 41 -12.48 15.12 -5.61
N GLU A 42 -11.59 15.99 -5.11
CA GLU A 42 -10.74 16.82 -5.96
C GLU A 42 -9.77 15.94 -6.78
N LEU A 43 -9.25 14.86 -6.18
CA LEU A 43 -8.41 13.88 -6.86
C LEU A 43 -9.17 13.15 -7.98
N ASP A 44 -10.38 12.64 -7.71
CA ASP A 44 -11.21 11.95 -8.68
C ASP A 44 -11.56 12.91 -9.86
N ARG A 45 -11.93 14.15 -9.57
CA ARG A 45 -12.18 15.18 -10.61
C ARG A 45 -10.95 15.46 -11.46
N ALA A 46 -9.78 15.60 -10.85
CA ALA A 46 -8.54 15.83 -11.59
C ALA A 46 -8.20 14.64 -12.50
N CYS A 47 -8.38 13.40 -12.04
CA CYS A 47 -8.15 12.21 -12.85
C CYS A 47 -9.17 12.09 -14.01
N GLN A 48 -10.46 12.41 -13.78
CA GLN A 48 -11.48 12.45 -14.83
C GLN A 48 -11.16 13.51 -15.89
N GLN A 49 -10.72 14.70 -15.48
CA GLN A 49 -10.30 15.77 -16.41
C GLN A 49 -9.09 15.34 -17.24
N ALA A 50 -8.09 14.70 -16.61
CA ALA A 50 -6.92 14.16 -17.30
C ALA A 50 -7.31 13.08 -18.31
N ALA A 51 -8.23 12.18 -17.95
CA ALA A 51 -8.73 11.12 -18.84
C ALA A 51 -9.50 11.70 -20.02
N ALA A 52 -10.46 12.60 -19.77
CA ALA A 52 -11.24 13.28 -20.83
C ALA A 52 -10.35 14.07 -21.78
N ALA A 53 -9.25 14.60 -21.27
CA ALA A 53 -8.26 15.34 -22.04
C ALA A 53 -7.30 14.44 -22.83
N GLY A 54 -7.32 13.11 -22.65
CA GLY A 54 -6.42 12.17 -23.30
C GLY A 54 -4.99 12.26 -22.80
N SER A 55 -4.78 12.44 -21.51
CA SER A 55 -3.42 12.54 -20.93
C SER A 55 -2.64 11.25 -21.11
N GLU A 56 -1.43 11.35 -21.61
CA GLU A 56 -0.52 10.23 -21.85
C GLU A 56 0.40 9.94 -20.66
N LEU A 57 0.59 10.95 -19.79
CA LEU A 57 1.37 10.85 -18.57
C LEU A 57 0.65 11.60 -17.43
N VAL A 58 0.40 10.91 -16.33
CA VAL A 58 -0.09 11.52 -15.09
C VAL A 58 1.01 11.42 -14.04
N VAL A 59 1.42 12.57 -13.51
CA VAL A 59 2.46 12.66 -12.46
C VAL A 59 1.76 12.89 -11.13
N LEU A 60 1.85 11.90 -10.23
CA LEU A 60 1.33 11.99 -8.86
C LEU A 60 2.41 12.45 -7.91
N THR A 61 2.06 13.24 -6.89
CA THR A 61 3.00 13.56 -5.82
C THR A 61 2.34 13.48 -4.44
N GLY A 62 3.07 12.85 -3.52
CA GLY A 62 2.58 12.59 -2.16
C GLY A 62 3.34 11.46 -1.47
N GLY A 63 2.73 10.84 -0.47
CA GLY A 63 3.18 9.62 0.19
C GLY A 63 2.62 8.35 -0.47
N ASP A 64 2.87 7.18 0.15
CA ASP A 64 2.37 5.89 -0.35
C ASP A 64 0.84 5.86 -0.43
N GLY A 65 0.11 6.38 0.58
CA GLY A 65 -1.35 6.52 0.53
C GLY A 65 -1.83 7.45 -0.60
N SER A 66 -1.10 8.55 -0.89
CA SER A 66 -1.44 9.41 -2.05
C SER A 66 -1.20 8.70 -3.38
N LEU A 67 -0.16 7.85 -3.47
CA LEU A 67 0.09 7.04 -4.65
C LEU A 67 -1.02 6.00 -4.84
N MET A 68 -1.42 5.31 -3.78
CA MET A 68 -2.53 4.35 -3.77
C MET A 68 -3.84 5.02 -4.21
N ALA A 69 -4.23 6.12 -3.58
CA ALA A 69 -5.44 6.85 -3.90
C ALA A 69 -5.42 7.36 -5.35
N GLY A 70 -4.29 7.94 -5.78
CA GLY A 70 -4.09 8.43 -7.15
C GLY A 70 -4.16 7.30 -8.18
N THR A 71 -3.53 6.16 -7.91
CA THR A 71 -3.58 4.99 -8.80
C THR A 71 -5.01 4.43 -8.90
N THR A 72 -5.74 4.40 -7.78
CA THR A 72 -7.15 4.00 -7.75
C THR A 72 -8.01 4.94 -8.60
N ALA A 73 -7.86 6.25 -8.41
CA ALA A 73 -8.60 7.27 -9.17
C ALA A 73 -8.28 7.22 -10.69
N ILE A 74 -7.00 7.03 -11.03
CA ILE A 74 -6.57 6.85 -12.43
C ILE A 74 -7.17 5.58 -13.03
N ALA A 75 -7.11 4.44 -12.32
CA ALA A 75 -7.69 3.19 -12.81
C ALA A 75 -9.20 3.34 -13.07
N ARG A 76 -9.91 4.03 -12.20
CA ARG A 76 -11.34 4.33 -12.35
C ARG A 76 -11.62 5.27 -13.54
N ALA A 77 -10.83 6.33 -13.70
CA ALA A 77 -11.06 7.34 -14.73
C ALA A 77 -10.64 6.89 -16.14
N PHE A 78 -9.54 6.16 -16.28
CA PHE A 78 -8.98 5.75 -17.57
C PHE A 78 -9.40 4.33 -18.02
N GLY A 79 -9.94 3.50 -17.08
CA GLY A 79 -10.33 2.13 -17.37
C GLY A 79 -9.13 1.29 -17.83
N GLU A 80 -9.26 0.61 -18.96
CA GLU A 80 -8.22 -0.28 -19.50
C GLU A 80 -7.01 0.44 -20.12
N ARG A 81 -7.17 1.71 -20.51
CA ARG A 81 -6.14 2.50 -21.20
C ARG A 81 -5.40 3.42 -20.23
N LEU A 82 -4.68 2.83 -19.29
CA LEU A 82 -3.94 3.62 -18.31
C LEU A 82 -2.86 4.49 -18.96
N PRO A 83 -2.68 5.74 -18.50
CA PRO A 83 -1.56 6.59 -18.90
C PRO A 83 -0.27 6.06 -18.29
N LYS A 84 0.88 6.56 -18.74
CA LYS A 84 2.13 6.42 -18.00
C LYS A 84 2.00 7.11 -16.64
N ILE A 85 2.64 6.57 -15.60
CA ILE A 85 2.61 7.15 -14.27
C ILE A 85 3.99 7.71 -13.91
N GLY A 86 4.05 8.98 -13.58
CA GLY A 86 5.18 9.57 -12.87
C GLY A 86 4.87 9.61 -11.37
N PHE A 87 5.87 9.37 -10.51
CA PHE A 87 5.69 9.55 -9.08
C PHE A 87 6.78 10.42 -8.47
N LEU A 88 6.37 11.45 -7.73
CA LEU A 88 7.26 12.37 -7.01
C LEU A 88 7.06 12.16 -5.51
N PRO A 89 7.95 11.38 -4.86
CA PRO A 89 7.76 11.02 -3.45
C PRO A 89 7.89 12.25 -2.54
N ALA A 90 6.82 12.51 -1.77
CA ALA A 90 6.76 13.58 -0.78
C ALA A 90 6.34 13.06 0.61
N GLY A 91 6.13 11.76 0.76
CA GLY A 91 5.84 11.09 2.03
C GLY A 91 7.07 10.81 2.88
N THR A 92 6.85 10.46 4.15
CA THR A 92 7.92 10.16 5.12
C THR A 92 8.57 8.79 4.87
N ALA A 93 7.79 7.76 4.55
CA ALA A 93 8.29 6.41 4.35
C ALA A 93 8.67 6.16 2.89
N ALA A 94 7.81 6.55 1.95
CA ALA A 94 8.01 6.40 0.51
C ALA A 94 8.45 4.97 0.13
N ILE A 95 7.73 3.97 0.67
CA ILE A 95 8.10 2.55 0.57
C ILE A 95 8.03 2.09 -0.87
N VAL A 96 6.91 2.33 -1.54
CA VAL A 96 6.68 1.88 -2.92
C VAL A 96 7.69 2.53 -3.87
N SER A 97 7.90 3.85 -3.78
CA SER A 97 8.85 4.54 -4.66
C SER A 97 10.29 4.08 -4.45
N LYS A 98 10.69 3.74 -3.22
CA LYS A 98 12.02 3.15 -2.93
C LYS A 98 12.19 1.79 -3.58
N ASN A 99 11.17 0.92 -3.51
CA ASN A 99 11.17 -0.37 -4.21
C ASN A 99 11.29 -0.20 -5.74
N TRP A 100 10.74 0.88 -6.28
CA TRP A 100 10.85 1.23 -7.70
C TRP A 100 12.14 1.94 -8.08
N GLY A 101 13.02 2.24 -7.12
CA GLY A 101 14.25 2.98 -7.33
C GLY A 101 14.03 4.48 -7.60
N ILE A 102 12.85 5.02 -7.29
CA ILE A 102 12.51 6.44 -7.48
C ILE A 102 12.82 7.19 -6.19
N GLN A 103 13.91 7.96 -6.21
CA GLN A 103 14.35 8.75 -5.07
C GLN A 103 14.80 10.15 -5.52
N GLY A 104 14.54 11.16 -4.69
CA GLY A 104 14.97 12.52 -4.97
C GLY A 104 13.97 13.59 -4.53
N LYS A 105 14.34 14.84 -4.77
CA LYS A 105 13.45 15.97 -4.50
C LYS A 105 12.38 16.07 -5.59
N PRO A 106 11.09 16.27 -5.26
CA PRO A 106 9.99 16.30 -6.24
C PRO A 106 10.24 17.22 -7.45
N HIS A 107 10.73 18.45 -7.22
CA HIS A 107 11.00 19.39 -8.31
C HIS A 107 12.11 18.91 -9.26
N ALA A 108 13.16 18.27 -8.72
CA ALA A 108 14.26 17.74 -9.55
C ALA A 108 13.81 16.54 -10.39
N LEU A 109 12.96 15.66 -9.82
CA LEU A 109 12.37 14.54 -10.55
C LEU A 109 11.42 15.05 -11.65
N LEU A 110 10.57 16.02 -11.36
CA LEU A 110 9.66 16.64 -12.33
C LEU A 110 10.44 17.29 -13.49
N SER A 111 11.52 18.00 -13.17
CA SER A 111 12.39 18.60 -14.17
C SER A 111 13.00 17.56 -15.11
N ARG A 112 13.47 16.42 -14.58
CA ARG A 112 14.00 15.31 -15.40
C ARG A 112 12.91 14.71 -16.30
N ILE A 113 11.69 14.53 -15.80
CA ILE A 113 10.54 14.06 -16.59
C ILE A 113 10.31 15.00 -17.78
N PHE A 114 10.29 16.31 -17.56
CA PHE A 114 10.07 17.28 -18.62
C PHE A 114 11.23 17.35 -19.62
N HIS A 115 12.49 17.20 -19.18
CA HIS A 115 13.65 17.20 -20.07
C HIS A 115 13.72 15.94 -20.94
N ALA A 116 13.35 14.78 -20.39
CA ALA A 116 13.36 13.53 -21.14
C ALA A 116 12.27 13.48 -22.23
N GLY A 117 11.16 14.19 -22.05
CA GLY A 117 10.10 14.31 -23.05
C GLY A 117 9.66 12.96 -23.64
N ALA A 118 9.77 12.79 -24.96
CA ALA A 118 9.44 11.55 -25.65
C ALA A 118 10.40 10.37 -25.35
N GLY A 119 11.62 10.66 -24.85
CA GLY A 119 12.64 9.67 -24.48
C GLY A 119 12.45 9.08 -23.09
N LEU A 120 11.35 9.34 -22.38
CA LEU A 120 11.04 8.80 -21.07
C LEU A 120 11.06 7.26 -21.06
N ARG A 121 11.95 6.69 -20.27
CA ARG A 121 11.97 5.25 -20.00
C ARG A 121 10.89 4.92 -18.99
N THR A 122 10.26 3.75 -19.15
CA THR A 122 9.25 3.25 -18.23
C THR A 122 9.55 1.81 -17.85
N ASP A 123 9.26 1.47 -16.60
CA ASP A 123 9.24 0.08 -16.12
C ASP A 123 7.80 -0.34 -15.84
N ARG A 124 7.57 -1.64 -15.95
CA ARG A 124 6.29 -2.26 -15.62
C ARG A 124 6.27 -2.63 -14.15
N HIS A 125 5.30 -2.10 -13.41
CA HIS A 125 5.13 -2.41 -12.00
C HIS A 125 3.72 -3.00 -11.75
N PRO A 126 3.63 -4.20 -11.14
CA PRO A 126 2.36 -4.79 -10.76
C PRO A 126 1.72 -3.99 -9.63
N THR A 127 0.40 -4.16 -9.49
CA THR A 127 -0.39 -3.65 -8.37
C THR A 127 -1.29 -4.73 -7.80
N LEU A 128 -1.89 -4.46 -6.66
CA LEU A 128 -3.00 -5.23 -6.10
C LEU A 128 -4.32 -4.60 -6.50
N ARG A 129 -5.32 -5.42 -6.82
CA ARG A 129 -6.73 -5.05 -6.84
C ARG A 129 -7.35 -5.54 -5.54
N VAL A 130 -7.92 -4.63 -4.76
CA VAL A 130 -8.55 -4.92 -3.47
C VAL A 130 -10.02 -4.56 -3.57
N ARG A 131 -10.88 -5.55 -3.45
CA ARG A 131 -12.35 -5.42 -3.41
C ARG A 131 -12.80 -5.69 -1.98
N ALA A 132 -13.39 -4.69 -1.34
CA ALA A 132 -13.85 -4.73 0.04
C ALA A 132 -15.38 -4.65 0.11
N GLU A 133 -16.01 -5.57 0.82
CA GLU A 133 -17.45 -5.56 1.10
C GLU A 133 -17.65 -4.91 2.47
N THR A 134 -18.28 -3.75 2.48
CA THR A 134 -18.53 -2.96 3.69
C THR A 134 -20.02 -2.79 3.92
N ALA A 135 -20.40 -2.31 5.09
CA ALA A 135 -21.80 -1.95 5.38
C ALA A 135 -22.37 -0.87 4.43
N ARG A 136 -21.48 -0.10 3.75
CA ARG A 136 -21.86 0.95 2.78
C ARG A 136 -21.94 0.44 1.34
N GLY A 137 -21.54 -0.80 1.09
CA GLY A 137 -21.49 -1.42 -0.23
C GLY A 137 -20.08 -1.94 -0.58
N VAL A 138 -19.86 -2.16 -1.86
CA VAL A 138 -18.59 -2.69 -2.36
C VAL A 138 -17.66 -1.53 -2.77
N GLU A 139 -16.46 -1.53 -2.24
CA GLU A 139 -15.39 -0.60 -2.62
C GLU A 139 -14.28 -1.34 -3.38
N GLU A 140 -13.74 -0.73 -4.41
CA GLU A 140 -12.59 -1.25 -5.13
C GLU A 140 -11.43 -0.23 -5.11
N ARG A 141 -10.24 -0.72 -4.77
CA ARG A 141 -9.01 0.07 -4.68
C ARG A 141 -7.86 -0.65 -5.38
N VAL A 142 -6.92 0.15 -5.86
CA VAL A 142 -5.65 -0.34 -6.40
C VAL A 142 -4.54 0.05 -5.43
N GLY A 143 -3.75 -0.93 -4.97
CA GLY A 143 -2.68 -0.71 -4.01
C GLY A 143 -1.47 -1.58 -4.26
N PHE A 144 -0.55 -1.64 -3.29
CA PHE A 144 0.74 -2.33 -3.43
C PHE A 144 1.05 -3.27 -2.27
N ILE A 145 0.55 -2.95 -1.08
CA ILE A 145 0.79 -3.68 0.17
C ILE A 145 -0.52 -3.82 0.93
N PHE A 146 -0.98 -5.05 1.07
CA PHE A 146 -2.15 -5.42 1.87
C PHE A 146 -1.70 -6.13 3.15
N GLY A 147 -2.41 -5.90 4.26
CA GLY A 147 -2.16 -6.64 5.49
C GLY A 147 -3.31 -6.63 6.47
N THR A 148 -3.46 -7.72 7.24
CA THR A 148 -4.33 -7.78 8.43
C THR A 148 -3.69 -8.63 9.53
N GLY A 149 -4.39 -8.88 10.62
CA GLY A 149 -3.81 -9.46 11.82
C GLY A 149 -2.84 -8.50 12.49
N LEU A 150 -1.60 -8.91 12.72
CA LEU A 150 -0.58 -8.05 13.34
C LEU A 150 -0.34 -6.75 12.56
N VAL A 151 -0.52 -6.76 11.24
CA VAL A 151 -0.32 -5.55 10.42
C VAL A 151 -1.37 -4.50 10.78
N ALA A 152 -2.64 -4.86 10.84
CA ALA A 152 -3.70 -3.94 11.21
C ALA A 152 -3.56 -3.47 12.65
N LYS A 153 -3.34 -4.38 13.60
CA LYS A 153 -3.12 -4.06 15.02
C LYS A 153 -1.90 -3.16 15.26
N PHE A 154 -0.83 -3.34 14.48
CA PHE A 154 0.33 -2.45 14.51
C PHE A 154 -0.07 -1.03 14.10
N PHE A 155 -0.84 -0.87 13.02
CA PHE A 155 -1.27 0.45 12.55
C PHE A 155 -2.28 1.10 13.49
N GLU A 156 -3.18 0.33 14.14
CA GLU A 156 -4.04 0.83 15.21
C GLU A 156 -3.21 1.49 16.32
N LEU A 157 -2.25 0.76 16.87
CA LEU A 157 -1.36 1.29 17.92
C LEU A 157 -0.49 2.45 17.43
N TYR A 158 0.01 2.38 16.20
CA TYR A 158 0.82 3.43 15.60
C TYR A 158 0.05 4.77 15.52
N TYR A 159 -1.25 4.70 15.24
CA TYR A 159 -2.11 5.89 15.19
C TYR A 159 -2.57 6.33 16.59
N GLU A 160 -2.89 5.40 17.49
CA GLU A 160 -3.26 5.68 18.89
C GLU A 160 -2.13 6.40 19.64
N ASP A 161 -0.91 5.90 19.58
CA ASP A 161 0.26 6.46 20.28
C ASP A 161 0.72 7.82 19.68
N GLY A 162 0.09 8.29 18.60
CA GLY A 162 0.56 9.46 17.87
C GLY A 162 2.00 9.31 17.35
N ALA A 163 2.51 8.07 17.29
CA ALA A 163 3.83 7.75 16.77
C ALA A 163 3.93 8.26 15.32
N ARG A 164 4.95 9.06 15.02
CA ARG A 164 5.06 9.68 13.71
C ARG A 164 6.38 9.34 13.04
N GLY A 165 6.27 8.88 11.77
CA GLY A 165 7.43 8.59 10.91
C GLY A 165 8.16 7.30 11.28
N ASN A 166 9.28 7.05 10.58
CA ASN A 166 10.02 5.79 10.67
C ASN A 166 10.59 5.52 12.07
N ALA A 167 10.98 6.56 12.83
CA ALA A 167 11.52 6.39 14.18
C ALA A 167 10.44 5.90 15.17
N GLY A 168 9.20 6.42 15.08
CA GLY A 168 8.08 5.94 15.88
C GLY A 168 7.72 4.49 15.55
N ALA A 169 7.63 4.17 14.26
CA ALA A 169 7.39 2.80 13.81
C ALA A 169 8.49 1.83 14.26
N ALA A 170 9.77 2.20 14.14
CA ALA A 170 10.89 1.37 14.58
C ALA A 170 10.88 1.11 16.09
N ARG A 171 10.55 2.12 16.90
CA ARG A 171 10.42 1.97 18.36
C ARG A 171 9.30 1.00 18.73
N LEU A 172 8.15 1.12 18.06
CA LEU A 172 7.01 0.23 18.27
C LEU A 172 7.34 -1.21 17.90
N VAL A 173 7.96 -1.44 16.73
CA VAL A 173 8.44 -2.77 16.31
C VAL A 173 9.43 -3.34 17.30
N ALA A 174 10.42 -2.55 17.76
CA ALA A 174 11.41 -3.01 18.72
C ALA A 174 10.76 -3.43 20.05
N ARG A 175 9.76 -2.68 20.54
CA ARG A 175 9.01 -3.03 21.75
C ARG A 175 8.22 -4.33 21.58
N ILE A 176 7.46 -4.45 20.48
CA ILE A 176 6.69 -5.67 20.18
C ILE A 176 7.64 -6.88 20.13
N PHE A 177 8.77 -6.74 19.46
CA PHE A 177 9.78 -7.79 19.34
C PHE A 177 10.34 -8.19 20.71
N ALA A 178 10.79 -7.22 21.51
CA ALA A 178 11.36 -7.51 22.84
C ALA A 178 10.35 -8.21 23.76
N GLU A 179 9.11 -7.73 23.83
CA GLU A 179 8.06 -8.32 24.66
C GLU A 179 7.57 -9.69 24.15
N SER A 180 7.73 -10.00 22.86
CA SER A 180 7.29 -11.28 22.29
C SER A 180 8.04 -12.48 22.88
N PHE A 181 9.30 -12.33 23.29
CA PHE A 181 10.08 -13.41 23.90
C PHE A 181 9.57 -13.83 25.28
N VAL A 182 8.97 -12.90 26.01
CA VAL A 182 8.46 -13.13 27.37
C VAL A 182 6.92 -13.25 27.38
N GLY A 183 6.28 -13.21 26.22
CA GLY A 183 4.81 -13.25 26.10
C GLY A 183 4.13 -12.07 26.79
N GLY A 184 4.75 -10.89 26.74
CA GLY A 184 4.23 -9.66 27.34
C GLY A 184 2.84 -9.27 26.82
N SER A 185 2.03 -8.65 27.65
CA SER A 185 0.64 -8.27 27.32
C SER A 185 0.56 -7.34 26.12
N PHE A 186 1.52 -6.44 25.96
CA PHE A 186 1.57 -5.53 24.84
C PHE A 186 1.86 -6.27 23.52
N ALA A 187 2.83 -7.19 23.50
CA ALA A 187 3.11 -8.01 22.32
C ALA A 187 1.91 -8.89 21.95
N ARG A 188 1.19 -9.46 22.93
CA ARG A 188 -0.02 -10.26 22.69
C ARG A 188 -1.11 -9.43 21.99
N ARG A 189 -1.36 -8.18 22.41
CA ARG A 189 -2.33 -7.30 21.75
C ARG A 189 -2.12 -7.20 20.25
N VAL A 190 -0.88 -7.26 19.78
CA VAL A 190 -0.51 -7.13 18.37
C VAL A 190 -0.42 -8.47 17.65
N LEU A 191 0.25 -9.46 18.29
CA LEU A 191 0.66 -10.70 17.64
C LEU A 191 -0.35 -11.84 17.82
N ASP A 192 -1.29 -11.76 18.77
CA ASP A 192 -2.30 -12.81 18.92
C ASP A 192 -3.17 -12.93 17.67
N PRO A 193 -3.51 -14.16 17.26
CA PRO A 193 -4.28 -14.38 16.05
C PRO A 193 -5.60 -13.62 16.04
N LEU A 194 -5.92 -13.02 14.89
CA LEU A 194 -7.18 -12.35 14.62
C LEU A 194 -8.15 -13.37 14.02
N PRO A 195 -9.37 -13.54 14.57
CA PRO A 195 -10.38 -14.40 13.97
C PRO A 195 -10.72 -13.93 12.55
N CYS A 196 -10.45 -14.76 11.58
CA CYS A 196 -10.84 -14.57 10.18
C CYS A 196 -10.65 -15.87 9.41
N ALA A 197 -11.35 -15.97 8.31
CA ALA A 197 -11.26 -17.09 7.41
C ALA A 197 -10.57 -16.67 6.13
N ILE A 198 -9.72 -17.53 5.56
CA ILE A 198 -8.95 -17.21 4.36
C ILE A 198 -9.18 -18.30 3.31
N ASP A 199 -9.60 -17.86 2.13
CA ASP A 199 -9.67 -18.69 0.93
C ASP A 199 -8.55 -18.26 -0.03
N VAL A 200 -7.74 -19.19 -0.52
CA VAL A 200 -6.63 -18.95 -1.45
C VAL A 200 -6.85 -19.76 -2.72
N ASP A 201 -6.97 -19.10 -3.87
CA ASP A 201 -7.22 -19.73 -5.18
C ASP A 201 -8.41 -20.71 -5.16
N GLY A 202 -9.43 -20.42 -4.32
CA GLY A 202 -10.65 -21.22 -4.15
C GLY A 202 -10.57 -22.27 -3.03
N GLU A 203 -9.42 -22.46 -2.40
CA GLU A 203 -9.24 -23.41 -1.30
C GLU A 203 -9.21 -22.71 0.05
N ARG A 204 -9.99 -23.20 1.02
CA ARG A 204 -10.04 -22.70 2.38
C ARG A 204 -8.81 -23.16 3.17
N LEU A 205 -8.11 -22.21 3.82
CA LEU A 205 -7.08 -22.56 4.79
C LEU A 205 -7.70 -23.20 6.04
N SER A 206 -6.99 -24.16 6.65
CA SER A 206 -7.49 -25.02 7.72
C SER A 206 -7.68 -24.33 9.09
N ARG A 207 -7.26 -23.08 9.23
CA ARG A 207 -7.37 -22.29 10.47
C ARG A 207 -8.41 -21.19 10.31
N ASP A 208 -9.03 -20.79 11.42
CA ASP A 208 -10.03 -19.72 11.51
C ASP A 208 -9.54 -18.50 12.28
N ALA A 209 -8.25 -18.44 12.56
CA ALA A 209 -7.60 -17.27 13.14
C ALA A 209 -6.13 -17.19 12.70
N PHE A 210 -5.69 -15.98 12.33
CA PHE A 210 -4.35 -15.77 11.81
C PHE A 210 -3.68 -14.57 12.47
N SER A 211 -2.42 -14.74 12.85
CA SER A 211 -1.60 -13.68 13.43
C SER A 211 -1.04 -12.73 12.37
N LEU A 212 -0.78 -13.22 11.17
CA LEU A 212 -0.27 -12.44 10.04
C LEU A 212 -0.98 -12.85 8.77
N VAL A 213 -1.49 -11.88 8.03
CA VAL A 213 -1.87 -11.98 6.62
C VAL A 213 -1.24 -10.80 5.92
N CYS A 214 -0.33 -11.03 5.01
CA CYS A 214 0.35 -9.97 4.28
C CYS A 214 0.50 -10.36 2.82
N ALA A 215 0.06 -9.50 1.92
CA ALA A 215 0.27 -9.67 0.49
C ALA A 215 0.84 -8.40 -0.12
N ALA A 216 1.81 -8.54 -1.01
CA ALA A 216 2.36 -7.38 -1.70
C ALA A 216 2.91 -7.71 -3.08
N VAL A 217 3.10 -6.63 -3.85
CA VAL A 217 3.80 -6.63 -5.13
C VAL A 217 5.18 -5.97 -5.02
N VAL A 218 5.58 -5.57 -3.82
CA VAL A 218 6.89 -5.02 -3.46
C VAL A 218 7.56 -5.87 -2.38
N ARG A 219 8.89 -5.95 -2.38
CA ARG A 219 9.66 -6.84 -1.50
C ARG A 219 9.95 -6.25 -0.12
N ASP A 220 10.29 -4.97 -0.06
CA ASP A 220 10.58 -4.28 1.20
C ASP A 220 9.33 -3.50 1.64
N LEU A 221 8.77 -3.88 2.77
CA LEU A 221 7.56 -3.27 3.34
C LEU A 221 7.88 -2.08 4.27
N GLY A 222 9.12 -1.62 4.26
CA GLY A 222 9.66 -0.62 5.19
C GLY A 222 10.41 -1.25 6.34
N LEU A 223 11.35 -0.49 6.94
CA LEU A 223 12.24 -0.96 8.02
C LEU A 223 13.01 -2.26 7.68
N SER A 224 13.31 -2.49 6.40
CA SER A 224 13.92 -3.72 5.87
C SER A 224 13.09 -4.99 6.13
N MET A 225 11.80 -4.86 6.39
CA MET A 225 10.91 -6.02 6.56
C MET A 225 10.58 -6.62 5.19
N ARG A 226 11.07 -7.83 4.94
CA ARG A 226 10.93 -8.56 3.67
C ARG A 226 10.00 -9.76 3.83
N VAL A 227 8.80 -9.53 4.38
CA VAL A 227 7.78 -10.58 4.53
C VAL A 227 7.44 -11.18 3.16
N THR A 228 7.22 -10.31 2.18
CA THR A 228 6.83 -10.68 0.81
C THR A 228 8.05 -10.75 -0.12
N TYR A 229 9.08 -11.51 0.27
CA TYR A 229 10.39 -11.60 -0.41
C TYR A 229 10.31 -12.09 -1.86
N ARG A 230 9.23 -12.79 -2.27
CA ARG A 230 8.98 -13.26 -3.64
C ARG A 230 8.15 -12.28 -4.47
N ALA A 231 7.75 -11.14 -3.89
CA ALA A 231 6.97 -10.14 -4.62
C ALA A 231 7.68 -9.69 -5.91
N GLY A 232 6.93 -9.62 -7.01
CA GLY A 232 7.43 -9.25 -8.33
C GLY A 232 8.11 -10.39 -9.11
N GLU A 233 8.13 -11.64 -8.62
CA GLU A 233 8.55 -12.81 -9.41
C GLU A 233 7.57 -13.08 -10.56
N ASP A 234 6.27 -12.92 -10.29
CA ASP A 234 5.21 -12.97 -11.28
C ASP A 234 4.31 -11.74 -11.17
N PRO A 235 4.24 -10.86 -12.17
CA PRO A 235 3.39 -9.67 -12.14
C PRO A 235 1.89 -9.95 -12.01
N ALA A 236 1.43 -11.15 -12.40
CA ALA A 236 0.04 -11.58 -12.33
C ALA A 236 -0.32 -12.27 -11.01
N ARG A 237 0.67 -12.53 -10.16
CA ARG A 237 0.48 -13.29 -8.92
C ARG A 237 1.19 -12.59 -7.75
N PRO A 238 0.46 -11.82 -6.93
CA PRO A 238 1.03 -11.24 -5.72
C PRO A 238 1.55 -12.32 -4.77
N HIS A 239 2.57 -11.96 -3.99
CA HIS A 239 3.09 -12.85 -2.95
C HIS A 239 2.24 -12.71 -1.69
N LEU A 240 1.59 -13.80 -1.27
CA LEU A 240 0.81 -13.91 -0.05
C LEU A 240 1.60 -14.70 1.00
N VAL A 241 1.69 -14.14 2.21
CA VAL A 241 2.22 -14.81 3.39
C VAL A 241 1.18 -14.77 4.49
N VAL A 242 0.78 -15.96 4.98
CA VAL A 242 -0.19 -16.15 6.04
C VAL A 242 0.45 -16.95 7.17
N ASN A 243 0.19 -16.57 8.42
CA ASN A 243 0.70 -17.29 9.57
C ASN A 243 -0.32 -17.31 10.72
N ALA A 244 -0.43 -18.44 11.40
CA ALA A 244 -1.31 -18.66 12.54
C ALA A 244 -0.55 -18.89 13.86
N LEU A 245 0.75 -18.63 13.90
CA LEU A 245 1.58 -18.85 15.08
C LEU A 245 1.17 -17.90 16.21
N PRO A 246 1.14 -18.38 17.46
CA PRO A 246 0.95 -17.53 18.63
C PRO A 246 2.15 -16.60 18.86
N THR A 247 1.93 -15.54 19.63
CA THR A 247 2.92 -14.48 19.95
C THR A 247 4.32 -14.99 20.24
N ALA A 248 4.45 -15.95 21.15
CA ALA A 248 5.76 -16.47 21.58
C ALA A 248 6.53 -17.21 20.48
N LYS A 249 5.83 -17.74 19.46
CA LYS A 249 6.45 -18.43 18.32
C LYS A 249 6.66 -17.49 17.12
N LEU A 250 5.82 -16.47 16.96
CA LEU A 250 5.91 -15.54 15.84
C LEU A 250 7.01 -14.49 16.04
N GLY A 251 7.14 -13.91 17.24
CA GLY A 251 8.15 -12.90 17.53
C GLY A 251 9.56 -13.29 17.12
N PRO A 252 10.08 -14.46 17.54
CA PRO A 252 11.42 -14.92 17.15
C PRO A 252 11.63 -15.07 15.64
N ARG A 253 10.55 -15.19 14.84
CA ARG A 253 10.61 -15.28 13.37
C ARG A 253 10.95 -13.95 12.69
N MET A 254 11.03 -12.85 13.44
CA MET A 254 11.46 -11.56 12.89
C MET A 254 12.80 -11.64 12.16
N PHE A 255 13.73 -12.51 12.61
CA PHE A 255 15.00 -12.68 11.92
C PHE A 255 14.85 -13.27 10.51
N GLN A 256 13.87 -14.17 10.29
CA GLN A 256 13.54 -14.68 8.96
C GLN A 256 12.98 -13.56 8.08
N VAL A 257 12.09 -12.72 8.65
CA VAL A 257 11.51 -11.57 7.94
C VAL A 257 12.60 -10.60 7.48
N LEU A 258 13.53 -10.24 8.36
CA LEU A 258 14.65 -9.35 8.01
C LEU A 258 15.59 -9.97 6.96
N ALA A 259 15.77 -11.30 7.03
CA ALA A 259 16.57 -12.05 6.07
C ALA A 259 15.87 -12.33 4.73
N GLY A 260 14.57 -12.00 4.60
CA GLY A 260 13.76 -12.33 3.41
C GLY A 260 13.62 -13.85 3.21
N LYS A 261 13.35 -14.57 4.29
CA LYS A 261 13.18 -16.03 4.32
C LYS A 261 11.77 -16.40 4.77
N PRO A 262 11.26 -17.60 4.39
CA PRO A 262 9.96 -18.07 4.83
C PRO A 262 9.84 -18.04 6.36
N ILE A 263 8.70 -17.54 6.86
CA ILE A 263 8.40 -17.56 8.30
C ILE A 263 8.16 -19.01 8.76
N GLY A 264 7.42 -19.79 7.95
CA GLY A 264 7.11 -21.17 8.23
C GLY A 264 6.25 -21.37 9.49
N GLY A 265 5.97 -22.60 9.81
CA GLY A 265 5.19 -23.00 10.99
C GLY A 265 3.88 -23.68 10.63
N GLU A 266 3.21 -24.23 11.65
CA GLU A 266 1.93 -24.91 11.47
C GLU A 266 0.83 -23.90 11.05
N GLY A 267 0.06 -24.23 10.01
CA GLY A 267 -0.97 -23.34 9.46
C GLY A 267 -0.41 -22.13 8.70
N ALA A 268 0.88 -22.17 8.30
CA ALA A 268 1.47 -21.15 7.45
C ALA A 268 1.16 -21.43 5.97
N PHE A 269 0.92 -20.34 5.23
CA PHE A 269 0.90 -20.32 3.76
C PHE A 269 1.93 -19.29 3.27
N ASP A 270 2.71 -19.63 2.26
CA ASP A 270 3.74 -18.77 1.68
C ASP A 270 3.84 -19.08 0.17
N GLY A 271 3.26 -18.23 -0.66
CA GLY A 271 3.18 -18.50 -2.09
C GLY A 271 2.71 -17.35 -2.95
N LEU A 272 2.95 -17.49 -4.25
CA LEU A 272 2.36 -16.61 -5.28
C LEU A 272 0.94 -17.09 -5.57
N VAL A 273 -0.05 -16.19 -5.50
CA VAL A 273 -1.47 -16.52 -5.60
C VAL A 273 -2.15 -15.76 -6.73
N GLY A 274 -3.15 -16.37 -7.35
CA GLY A 274 -4.03 -15.68 -8.31
C GLY A 274 -4.97 -14.73 -7.58
N GLN A 275 -5.58 -15.21 -6.50
CA GLN A 275 -6.53 -14.47 -5.67
C GLN A 275 -6.58 -15.06 -4.27
N PHE A 276 -6.88 -14.23 -3.29
CA PHE A 276 -7.31 -14.69 -1.96
C PHE A 276 -8.42 -13.81 -1.41
N ALA A 277 -9.20 -14.35 -0.47
CA ALA A 277 -10.22 -13.61 0.25
C ALA A 277 -10.04 -13.79 1.76
N VAL A 278 -10.19 -12.69 2.49
CA VAL A 278 -10.25 -12.67 3.96
C VAL A 278 -11.69 -12.36 4.37
N ARG A 279 -12.29 -13.23 5.19
CA ARG A 279 -13.65 -13.06 5.73
C ARG A 279 -13.57 -12.90 7.23
N PHE A 280 -14.12 -11.82 7.75
CA PHE A 280 -14.20 -11.60 9.18
C PHE A 280 -15.52 -12.20 9.73
N PRO A 281 -15.48 -12.94 10.85
CA PRO A 281 -16.69 -13.54 11.41
C PRO A 281 -17.65 -12.45 11.91
N ALA A 282 -18.94 -12.70 11.78
CA ALA A 282 -19.96 -11.90 12.46
C ALA A 282 -19.74 -11.99 13.98
N ARG A 283 -19.86 -10.88 14.70
CA ARG A 283 -19.90 -10.89 16.17
C ARG A 283 -21.30 -11.29 16.63
N ASP A 284 -21.38 -11.87 17.82
CA ASP A 284 -22.67 -12.29 18.39
C ASP A 284 -23.68 -11.13 18.37
N GLY A 285 -24.81 -11.34 17.66
CA GLY A 285 -25.89 -10.37 17.53
C GLY A 285 -25.77 -9.37 16.36
N GLU A 286 -24.68 -9.40 15.57
CA GLU A 286 -24.51 -8.56 14.38
C GLU A 286 -24.73 -9.37 13.10
N ALA A 287 -25.51 -8.83 12.16
CA ALA A 287 -25.74 -9.47 10.86
C ALA A 287 -24.46 -9.49 9.99
N VAL A 288 -23.58 -8.48 10.15
CA VAL A 288 -22.29 -8.34 9.45
C VAL A 288 -21.32 -7.65 10.40
N SER A 289 -20.16 -8.25 10.62
CA SER A 289 -19.06 -7.62 11.36
C SER A 289 -17.91 -7.29 10.43
N GLU A 290 -17.43 -6.06 10.52
CA GLU A 290 -16.24 -5.63 9.78
C GLU A 290 -15.00 -5.85 10.63
N GLY A 291 -13.94 -6.39 10.00
CA GLY A 291 -12.61 -6.51 10.59
C GLY A 291 -11.60 -5.58 9.93
N PRO A 292 -10.51 -5.25 10.66
CA PRO A 292 -9.55 -4.28 10.20
C PRO A 292 -8.59 -4.87 9.15
N TYR A 293 -8.26 -4.07 8.14
CA TYR A 293 -7.17 -4.33 7.20
C TYR A 293 -6.43 -3.05 6.85
N VAL A 294 -5.23 -3.18 6.33
CA VAL A 294 -4.38 -2.07 5.90
C VAL A 294 -4.10 -2.20 4.41
N LEU A 295 -4.21 -1.09 3.69
CA LEU A 295 -3.76 -0.96 2.32
C LEU A 295 -2.84 0.25 2.21
N ASP A 296 -1.56 0.02 1.89
CA ASP A 296 -0.51 1.05 1.74
C ASP A 296 -0.40 2.04 2.92
N GLY A 297 -0.70 1.55 4.13
CA GLY A 297 -0.65 2.33 5.35
C GLY A 297 -1.99 2.91 5.80
N ASP A 298 -3.03 2.89 4.98
CA ASP A 298 -4.38 3.30 5.37
C ASP A 298 -5.09 2.15 6.09
N LEU A 299 -5.53 2.40 7.33
CA LEU A 299 -6.32 1.46 8.13
C LEU A 299 -7.80 1.55 7.71
N LEU A 300 -8.35 0.45 7.30
CA LEU A 300 -9.68 0.30 6.73
C LEU A 300 -10.42 -0.86 7.40
N SER A 301 -11.74 -0.97 7.19
CA SER A 301 -12.55 -2.09 7.66
C SER A 301 -13.46 -2.65 6.57
N ALA A 302 -13.74 -3.94 6.63
CA ALA A 302 -14.68 -4.63 5.74
C ALA A 302 -15.11 -5.97 6.34
N SER A 303 -16.22 -6.52 5.87
CA SER A 303 -16.65 -7.89 6.22
C SER A 303 -15.92 -8.95 5.40
N VAL A 304 -15.67 -8.66 4.12
CA VAL A 304 -14.91 -9.49 3.20
C VAL A 304 -13.95 -8.63 2.41
N VAL A 305 -12.71 -9.06 2.30
CA VAL A 305 -11.71 -8.40 1.44
C VAL A 305 -11.16 -9.43 0.46
N THR A 306 -11.37 -9.21 -0.81
CA THR A 306 -10.80 -10.02 -1.90
C THR A 306 -9.64 -9.28 -2.52
N VAL A 307 -8.50 -9.96 -2.65
CA VAL A 307 -7.26 -9.39 -3.21
C VAL A 307 -6.78 -10.25 -4.36
N SER A 308 -6.45 -9.61 -5.46
CA SER A 308 -5.89 -10.24 -6.67
C SER A 308 -4.86 -9.33 -7.32
N ALA A 309 -4.25 -9.77 -8.42
CA ALA A 309 -3.44 -8.88 -9.25
C ALA A 309 -4.29 -7.74 -9.79
N GLY A 310 -3.79 -6.54 -9.68
CA GLY A 310 -4.36 -5.33 -10.25
C GLY A 310 -3.73 -4.96 -11.60
N PRO A 311 -4.05 -3.78 -12.14
CA PRO A 311 -3.47 -3.33 -13.40
C PRO A 311 -1.95 -3.16 -13.28
N VAL A 312 -1.24 -3.47 -14.38
CA VAL A 312 0.21 -3.22 -14.46
C VAL A 312 0.44 -1.78 -14.89
N LEU A 313 1.15 -1.02 -14.07
CA LEU A 313 1.48 0.37 -14.33
C LEU A 313 2.74 0.48 -15.18
N LEU A 314 2.75 1.44 -16.12
CA LEU A 314 3.96 1.89 -16.81
C LEU A 314 4.52 3.10 -16.04
N VAL A 315 5.48 2.86 -15.18
CA VAL A 315 6.04 3.91 -14.30
C VAL A 315 7.29 4.51 -14.92
N VAL A 316 7.30 5.84 -14.99
CA VAL A 316 8.40 6.61 -15.54
C VAL A 316 9.62 6.56 -14.62
N LYS A 317 10.79 6.32 -15.19
CA LYS A 317 12.10 6.51 -14.54
C LYS A 317 12.64 7.90 -14.86
N PRO A 318 12.57 8.85 -13.90
CA PRO A 318 13.05 10.22 -14.13
C PRO A 318 14.57 10.34 -14.08
#